data_575da6c035ea627dd2dc5e0a2a0a5a54
#
_entry.id   575da6c035ea627dd2dc5e0a2a0a5a54
#
_cell.length_a   1.000
_cell.length_b   1.000
_cell.length_c   1.000
_cell.angle_alpha   90.00
_cell.angle_beta   90.00
_cell.angle_gamma   90.00
#
_symmetry.space_group_name_H-M   'P 1'
#
loop_
_entity.id
_entity.type
_entity.pdbx_description
1 polymer ?
#
loop_
_entity_poly.entity_id
_entity_poly.type
_entity_poly.pdbx_seq_one_letter_code
_entity_poly.pdbx_strand_id
1 'polypeptide(L)'
;MPDDDLRDAASTLLELCKAKKLTLATAESCTGGLVAAMLSEIPGSSLVLDRGFVTYSNKAKQQMLGVTPATIDVHGAVSRECAEEMAKGALVHASVDLAVSTTGIAGPTGAVPGKPIGLVYFCAASRSGSVIACERKYGDIGRTRVRRESVVQALAMLRELAEKEETRLTAGKG
;
A
#
# COMPACT_ATOMS: atom_id res chain seq x y z
N MET A 1 18.84 -8.02 2.28
CA MET A 1 19.29 -6.68 1.86
C MET A 1 18.29 -6.11 0.90
N PRO A 2 17.85 -4.87 1.08
CA PRO A 2 17.06 -4.22 0.06
C PRO A 2 17.88 -4.14 -1.22
N ASP A 3 17.24 -4.42 -2.31
CA ASP A 3 17.74 -4.24 -3.65
C ASP A 3 17.97 -2.73 -3.89
N ASP A 4 19.09 -2.34 -4.48
CA ASP A 4 19.45 -0.92 -4.66
C ASP A 4 18.34 -0.15 -5.39
N ASP A 5 17.71 -0.78 -6.40
CA ASP A 5 16.58 -0.18 -7.13
C ASP A 5 15.38 0.15 -6.24
N LEU A 6 15.05 -0.75 -5.30
CA LEU A 6 13.96 -0.50 -4.34
C LEU A 6 14.30 0.60 -3.35
N ARG A 7 15.55 0.63 -2.91
CA ARG A 7 16.05 1.67 -2.02
C ARG A 7 15.99 3.04 -2.68
N ASP A 8 16.39 3.14 -3.95
CA ASP A 8 16.34 4.37 -4.73
C ASP A 8 14.88 4.84 -4.95
N ALA A 9 13.99 3.91 -5.26
CA ALA A 9 12.56 4.21 -5.41
C ALA A 9 11.94 4.73 -4.09
N ALA A 10 12.25 4.10 -2.97
CA ALA A 10 11.80 4.53 -1.65
C ALA A 10 12.38 5.91 -1.29
N SER A 11 13.67 6.13 -1.53
CA SER A 11 14.34 7.41 -1.27
C SER A 11 13.70 8.54 -2.07
N THR A 12 13.50 8.32 -3.37
CA THR A 12 12.87 9.31 -4.27
C THR A 12 11.45 9.67 -3.80
N LEU A 13 10.65 8.68 -3.43
CA LEU A 13 9.31 8.90 -2.89
C LEU A 13 9.35 9.73 -1.60
N LEU A 14 10.23 9.37 -0.67
CA LEU A 14 10.33 10.07 0.62
C LEU A 14 10.79 11.52 0.46
N GLU A 15 11.76 11.78 -0.42
CA GLU A 15 12.20 13.15 -0.70
C GLU A 15 11.06 14.01 -1.30
N LEU A 16 10.29 13.44 -2.22
CA LEU A 16 9.11 14.10 -2.79
C LEU A 16 8.06 14.43 -1.70
N CYS A 17 7.75 13.44 -0.85
CA CYS A 17 6.80 13.64 0.23
C CYS A 17 7.30 14.67 1.26
N LYS A 18 8.58 14.65 1.62
CA LYS A 18 9.19 15.67 2.49
C LYS A 18 9.05 17.07 1.90
N ALA A 19 9.39 17.23 0.62
CA ALA A 19 9.30 18.52 -0.06
C ALA A 19 7.87 19.08 -0.08
N LYS A 20 6.88 18.21 -0.21
CA LYS A 20 5.45 18.55 -0.21
C LYS A 20 4.79 18.50 1.17
N LYS A 21 5.52 18.12 2.20
CA LYS A 21 5.02 17.94 3.58
C LYS A 21 3.87 16.93 3.67
N LEU A 22 3.93 15.88 2.88
CA LEU A 22 2.95 14.79 2.85
C LEU A 22 3.38 13.67 3.78
N THR A 23 2.41 13.10 4.47
CA THR A 23 2.56 11.89 5.29
C THR A 23 1.87 10.71 4.63
N LEU A 24 2.33 9.51 4.92
CA LEU A 24 1.75 8.29 4.34
C LEU A 24 1.66 7.13 5.33
N ALA A 25 0.80 6.19 5.00
CA ALA A 25 0.64 4.91 5.67
C ALA A 25 0.55 3.77 4.64
N THR A 26 0.85 2.55 5.08
CA THR A 26 0.70 1.34 4.28
C THR A 26 -0.37 0.43 4.86
N ALA A 27 -1.09 -0.28 4.00
CA ALA A 27 -2.09 -1.30 4.37
C ALA A 27 -1.75 -2.60 3.62
N GLU A 28 -1.11 -3.53 4.31
CA GLU A 28 -0.44 -4.65 3.68
C GLU A 28 -1.06 -5.99 4.08
N SER A 29 -1.32 -6.83 3.10
CA SER A 29 -1.69 -8.23 3.29
C SER A 29 -0.55 -9.14 2.81
N CYS A 30 -0.49 -9.50 1.55
CA CYS A 30 0.51 -10.45 1.04
C CYS A 30 1.95 -9.96 1.15
N THR A 31 2.21 -8.68 1.23
CA THR A 31 3.55 -8.12 1.43
C THR A 31 4.02 -8.17 2.89
N GLY A 32 3.10 -8.32 3.83
CA GLY A 32 3.40 -8.59 5.24
C GLY A 32 4.26 -7.54 5.94
N GLY A 33 4.17 -6.28 5.53
CA GLY A 33 4.95 -5.17 6.10
C GLY A 33 6.18 -4.79 5.28
N LEU A 34 6.45 -5.44 4.15
CA LEU A 34 7.64 -5.14 3.32
C LEU A 34 7.63 -3.73 2.74
N VAL A 35 6.47 -3.15 2.40
CA VAL A 35 6.41 -1.78 1.88
C VAL A 35 6.84 -0.79 2.97
N ALA A 36 6.27 -0.92 4.17
CA ALA A 36 6.66 -0.11 5.32
C ALA A 36 8.13 -0.33 5.70
N ALA A 37 8.60 -1.57 5.69
CA ALA A 37 9.99 -1.91 5.97
C ALA A 37 10.94 -1.22 5.00
N MET A 38 10.65 -1.27 3.69
CA MET A 38 11.46 -0.61 2.66
C MET A 38 11.53 0.91 2.86
N LEU A 39 10.40 1.53 3.17
CA LEU A 39 10.37 2.96 3.47
C LEU A 39 11.21 3.30 4.71
N SER A 40 11.11 2.48 5.75
CA SER A 40 11.85 2.70 7.01
C SER A 40 13.37 2.47 6.90
N GLU A 41 13.85 1.80 5.85
CA GLU A 41 15.28 1.68 5.56
C GLU A 41 15.95 3.03 5.23
N ILE A 42 15.16 4.01 4.81
CA ILE A 42 15.68 5.31 4.39
C ILE A 42 15.78 6.25 5.59
N PRO A 43 16.96 6.80 5.90
CA PRO A 43 17.10 7.78 6.97
C PRO A 43 16.16 8.97 6.79
N GLY A 44 15.51 9.39 7.87
CA GLY A 44 14.53 10.49 7.85
C GLY A 44 13.13 10.09 7.39
N SER A 45 12.87 8.81 7.17
CA SER A 45 11.54 8.29 6.81
C SER A 45 10.45 8.62 7.83
N SER A 46 10.80 8.82 9.10
CA SER A 46 9.87 9.17 10.17
C SER A 46 9.15 10.52 9.97
N LEU A 47 9.65 11.37 9.09
CA LEU A 47 8.99 12.61 8.71
C LEU A 47 7.81 12.38 7.75
N VAL A 48 7.74 11.21 7.12
CA VAL A 48 6.78 10.86 6.07
C VAL A 48 5.94 9.64 6.44
N LEU A 49 6.60 8.53 6.79
CA LEU A 49 5.92 7.30 7.16
C LEU A 49 5.37 7.41 8.59
N ASP A 50 4.04 7.41 8.72
CA ASP A 50 3.38 7.42 10.02
C ASP A 50 3.29 6.01 10.60
N ARG A 51 2.71 5.09 9.86
CA ARG A 51 2.53 3.68 10.28
C ARG A 51 2.27 2.76 9.11
N GLY A 52 2.46 1.47 9.35
CA GLY A 52 2.02 0.40 8.49
C GLY A 52 1.01 -0.49 9.18
N PHE A 53 -0.07 -0.84 8.50
CA PHE A 53 -1.07 -1.81 8.94
C PHE A 53 -0.78 -3.13 8.26
N VAL A 54 -0.38 -4.14 9.00
CA VAL A 54 -0.27 -5.52 8.50
C VAL A 54 -1.56 -6.26 8.83
N THR A 55 -2.44 -6.39 7.84
CA THR A 55 -3.77 -6.98 7.99
C THR A 55 -3.85 -8.28 7.20
N TYR A 56 -3.20 -9.31 7.72
CA TYR A 56 -2.99 -10.57 7.01
C TYR A 56 -4.24 -11.43 6.93
N SER A 57 -5.10 -11.37 7.94
CA SER A 57 -6.38 -12.06 7.99
C SER A 57 -7.54 -11.16 7.56
N ASN A 58 -8.66 -11.79 7.16
CA ASN A 58 -9.90 -11.06 6.89
C ASN A 58 -10.39 -10.30 8.13
N LYS A 59 -10.26 -10.90 9.30
CA LYS A 59 -10.61 -10.28 10.58
C LYS A 59 -9.77 -9.02 10.83
N ALA A 60 -8.47 -9.08 10.59
CA ALA A 60 -7.59 -7.93 10.75
C ALA A 60 -7.95 -6.79 9.79
N LYS A 61 -8.29 -7.11 8.52
CA LYS A 61 -8.76 -6.12 7.55
C LYS A 61 -10.01 -5.38 8.04
N GLN A 62 -10.94 -6.12 8.63
CA GLN A 62 -12.17 -5.53 9.19
C GLN A 62 -11.88 -4.69 10.43
N GLN A 63 -11.13 -5.23 11.38
CA GLN A 63 -10.88 -4.59 12.67
C GLN A 63 -9.97 -3.36 12.58
N MET A 64 -8.91 -3.44 11.78
CA MET A 64 -7.89 -2.40 11.71
C MET A 64 -8.14 -1.36 10.63
N LEU A 65 -8.79 -1.74 9.53
CA LEU A 65 -8.98 -0.88 8.35
C LEU A 65 -10.45 -0.60 8.03
N GLY A 66 -11.38 -1.25 8.70
CA GLY A 66 -12.80 -1.08 8.43
C GLY A 66 -13.27 -1.67 7.11
N VAL A 67 -12.54 -2.64 6.55
CA VAL A 67 -13.02 -3.39 5.38
C VAL A 67 -14.34 -4.06 5.76
N THR A 68 -15.37 -3.87 4.93
CA THR A 68 -16.70 -4.37 5.26
C THR A 68 -16.79 -5.89 5.09
N PRO A 69 -17.52 -6.62 5.96
CA PRO A 69 -17.79 -8.03 5.76
C PRO A 69 -18.40 -8.32 4.39
N ALA A 70 -19.30 -7.45 3.92
CA ALA A 70 -19.94 -7.60 2.61
C ALA A 70 -18.95 -7.59 1.45
N THR A 71 -17.92 -6.74 1.48
CA THR A 71 -16.87 -6.72 0.45
C THR A 71 -16.11 -8.03 0.42
N ILE A 72 -15.75 -8.57 1.59
CA ILE A 72 -15.05 -9.85 1.68
C ILE A 72 -15.94 -11.01 1.22
N ASP A 73 -17.21 -11.01 1.60
CA ASP A 73 -18.16 -12.07 1.24
C ASP A 73 -18.45 -12.10 -0.27
N VAL A 74 -18.61 -10.93 -0.89
CA VAL A 74 -18.99 -10.81 -2.31
C VAL A 74 -17.76 -10.92 -3.23
N HIS A 75 -16.68 -10.23 -2.92
CA HIS A 75 -15.51 -10.07 -3.80
C HIS A 75 -14.30 -10.87 -3.34
N GLY A 76 -14.27 -11.29 -2.09
CA GLY A 76 -13.09 -11.90 -1.45
C GLY A 76 -12.06 -10.85 -1.03
N ALA A 77 -11.10 -11.31 -0.22
CA ALA A 77 -10.01 -10.44 0.24
C ALA A 77 -9.06 -10.04 -0.89
N VAL A 78 -8.87 -10.89 -1.87
CA VAL A 78 -8.05 -10.63 -3.07
C VAL A 78 -8.96 -10.05 -4.15
N SER A 79 -9.19 -8.75 -4.08
CA SER A 79 -10.07 -8.02 -4.98
C SER A 79 -9.72 -6.53 -5.00
N ARG A 80 -10.15 -5.85 -6.06
CA ARG A 80 -10.03 -4.41 -6.19
C ARG A 80 -10.79 -3.68 -5.06
N GLU A 81 -12.00 -4.13 -4.78
CA GLU A 81 -12.88 -3.55 -3.77
C GLU A 81 -12.25 -3.62 -2.38
N CYS A 82 -11.66 -4.77 -2.02
CA CYS A 82 -10.95 -4.92 -0.76
C CYS A 82 -9.71 -4.02 -0.71
N ALA A 83 -8.90 -3.93 -1.78
CA ALA A 83 -7.75 -3.05 -1.84
C ALA A 83 -8.13 -1.58 -1.66
N GLU A 84 -9.22 -1.14 -2.27
CA GLU A 84 -9.72 0.23 -2.11
C GLU A 84 -10.16 0.53 -0.68
N GLU A 85 -10.93 -0.36 -0.07
CA GLU A 85 -11.34 -0.19 1.33
C GLU A 85 -10.15 -0.21 2.28
N MET A 86 -9.15 -1.05 2.03
CA MET A 86 -7.91 -1.08 2.83
C MET A 86 -7.17 0.25 2.76
N ALA A 87 -6.96 0.81 1.58
CA ALA A 87 -6.25 2.08 1.41
C ALA A 87 -7.03 3.24 2.05
N LYS A 88 -8.33 3.32 1.83
CA LYS A 88 -9.20 4.34 2.44
C LYS A 88 -9.24 4.22 3.96
N GLY A 89 -9.30 3.00 4.48
CA GLY A 89 -9.23 2.74 5.91
C GLY A 89 -7.91 3.21 6.53
N ALA A 90 -6.78 2.95 5.87
CA ALA A 90 -5.47 3.43 6.32
C ALA A 90 -5.39 4.96 6.35
N LEU A 91 -5.92 5.66 5.34
CA LEU A 91 -6.01 7.13 5.33
C LEU A 91 -6.73 7.67 6.57
N VAL A 92 -7.89 7.11 6.87
CA VAL A 92 -8.73 7.56 7.98
C VAL A 92 -8.09 7.26 9.33
N HIS A 93 -7.68 6.01 9.54
CA HIS A 93 -7.15 5.57 10.84
C HIS A 93 -5.77 6.15 11.17
N ALA A 94 -4.94 6.42 10.18
CA ALA A 94 -3.65 7.06 10.37
C ALA A 94 -3.71 8.60 10.28
N SER A 95 -4.79 9.17 9.76
CA SER A 95 -4.92 10.62 9.50
C SER A 95 -3.77 11.16 8.66
N VAL A 96 -3.40 10.44 7.62
CA VAL A 96 -2.30 10.78 6.70
C VAL A 96 -2.82 11.32 5.36
N ASP A 97 -1.90 11.83 4.54
CA ASP A 97 -2.23 12.41 3.24
C ASP A 97 -2.35 11.36 2.14
N LEU A 98 -1.54 10.29 2.23
CA LEU A 98 -1.47 9.21 1.24
C LEU A 98 -1.52 7.85 1.94
N ALA A 99 -2.13 6.87 1.28
CA ALA A 99 -2.03 5.47 1.69
C ALA A 99 -1.94 4.56 0.47
N VAL A 100 -1.27 3.43 0.63
CA VAL A 100 -1.25 2.36 -0.38
C VAL A 100 -1.64 1.05 0.25
N SER A 101 -2.38 0.24 -0.48
CA SER A 101 -2.75 -1.12 -0.06
C SER A 101 -2.25 -2.18 -1.02
N THR A 102 -2.00 -3.37 -0.49
CA THR A 102 -1.64 -4.57 -1.22
C THR A 102 -2.44 -5.76 -0.72
N THR A 103 -3.12 -6.48 -1.60
CA THR A 103 -3.79 -7.73 -1.26
C THR A 103 -3.69 -8.71 -2.42
N GLY A 104 -3.23 -9.93 -2.15
CA GLY A 104 -2.95 -10.85 -3.24
C GLY A 104 -2.55 -12.26 -2.80
N ILE A 105 -2.21 -13.07 -3.79
CA ILE A 105 -1.81 -14.48 -3.65
C ILE A 105 -0.34 -14.61 -4.05
N ALA A 106 0.54 -14.59 -3.07
CA ALA A 106 1.97 -14.71 -3.32
C ALA A 106 2.43 -16.14 -3.69
N GLY A 107 1.61 -17.14 -3.38
CA GLY A 107 1.95 -18.55 -3.59
C GLY A 107 2.85 -19.12 -2.49
N PRO A 108 3.27 -20.40 -2.63
CA PRO A 108 2.95 -21.37 -3.70
C PRO A 108 1.53 -21.93 -3.63
N THR A 109 0.77 -21.64 -2.57
CA THR A 109 -0.62 -22.05 -2.35
C THR A 109 -1.56 -20.85 -2.33
N GLY A 110 -2.86 -21.11 -2.22
CA GLY A 110 -3.86 -20.06 -2.06
C GLY A 110 -4.64 -19.69 -3.32
N ALA A 111 -4.26 -20.24 -4.48
CA ALA A 111 -5.03 -20.04 -5.70
C ALA A 111 -6.42 -20.68 -5.57
N VAL A 112 -7.42 -19.96 -6.09
CA VAL A 112 -8.80 -20.43 -6.20
C VAL A 112 -9.29 -20.15 -7.63
N PRO A 113 -10.42 -20.74 -8.09
CA PRO A 113 -10.95 -20.44 -9.42
C PRO A 113 -11.06 -18.94 -9.68
N GLY A 114 -10.47 -18.48 -10.79
CA GLY A 114 -10.44 -17.06 -11.18
C GLY A 114 -9.41 -16.19 -10.47
N LYS A 115 -8.71 -16.70 -9.44
CA LYS A 115 -7.67 -15.98 -8.70
C LYS A 115 -6.39 -16.83 -8.62
N PRO A 116 -5.49 -16.71 -9.62
CA PRO A 116 -4.28 -17.52 -9.70
C PRO A 116 -3.17 -17.01 -8.76
N ILE A 117 -2.16 -17.85 -8.54
CA ILE A 117 -0.90 -17.44 -7.91
C ILE A 117 -0.32 -16.25 -8.66
N GLY A 118 0.19 -15.28 -7.93
CA GLY A 118 0.75 -14.07 -8.50
C GLY A 118 -0.26 -12.95 -8.79
N LEU A 119 -1.56 -13.18 -8.55
CA LEU A 119 -2.57 -12.13 -8.63
C LEU A 119 -2.47 -11.22 -7.40
N VAL A 120 -2.27 -9.93 -7.63
CA VAL A 120 -2.21 -8.90 -6.59
C VAL A 120 -3.02 -7.68 -7.02
N TYR A 121 -3.84 -7.19 -6.11
CA TYR A 121 -4.54 -5.92 -6.25
C TYR A 121 -3.91 -4.84 -5.38
N PHE A 122 -3.90 -3.64 -5.91
CA PHE A 122 -3.31 -2.45 -5.28
C PHE A 122 -4.30 -1.30 -5.33
N CYS A 123 -4.24 -0.46 -4.31
CA CYS A 123 -4.88 0.84 -4.35
C CYS A 123 -3.98 1.86 -3.66
N ALA A 124 -3.80 3.01 -4.29
CA ALA A 124 -3.26 4.20 -3.62
C ALA A 124 -4.37 5.24 -3.55
N ALA A 125 -4.52 5.85 -2.40
CA ALA A 125 -5.56 6.85 -2.16
C ALA A 125 -4.98 8.07 -1.45
N SER A 126 -5.49 9.25 -1.75
CA SER A 126 -5.11 10.50 -1.12
C SER A 126 -6.25 11.13 -0.34
N ARG A 127 -5.89 11.96 0.62
CA ARG A 127 -6.84 12.76 1.41
C ARG A 127 -7.64 13.73 0.55
N SER A 128 -7.10 14.17 -0.58
CA SER A 128 -7.78 15.03 -1.56
C SER A 128 -8.88 14.31 -2.33
N GLY A 129 -8.98 12.97 -2.21
CA GLY A 129 -9.98 12.15 -2.87
C GLY A 129 -9.48 11.43 -4.13
N SER A 130 -8.23 11.59 -4.51
CA SER A 130 -7.65 10.84 -5.64
C SER A 130 -7.46 9.37 -5.28
N VAL A 131 -7.81 8.50 -6.20
CA VAL A 131 -7.68 7.04 -6.06
C VAL A 131 -7.08 6.45 -7.32
N ILE A 132 -6.04 5.65 -7.16
CA ILE A 132 -5.43 4.86 -8.24
C ILE A 132 -5.54 3.40 -7.81
N ALA A 133 -6.14 2.55 -8.64
CA ALA A 133 -6.20 1.12 -8.38
C ALA A 133 -5.68 0.35 -9.58
N CYS A 134 -5.01 -0.76 -9.32
CA CYS A 134 -4.57 -1.65 -10.38
C CYS A 134 -4.52 -3.11 -9.95
N GLU A 135 -4.52 -3.97 -10.94
CA GLU A 135 -4.32 -5.41 -10.83
C GLU A 135 -2.97 -5.76 -11.48
N ARG A 136 -2.23 -6.68 -10.87
CA ARG A 136 -1.06 -7.30 -11.47
C ARG A 136 -1.19 -8.81 -11.42
N LYS A 137 -0.81 -9.45 -12.51
CA LYS A 137 -0.74 -10.91 -12.65
C LYS A 137 0.71 -11.30 -12.90
N TYR A 138 1.44 -11.48 -11.81
CA TYR A 138 2.87 -11.82 -11.89
C TYR A 138 3.12 -13.27 -12.31
N GLY A 139 2.12 -14.14 -12.15
CA GLY A 139 2.27 -15.57 -12.37
C GLY A 139 2.99 -16.26 -11.21
N ASP A 140 3.28 -17.54 -11.39
CA ASP A 140 4.02 -18.34 -10.40
C ASP A 140 5.53 -18.14 -10.53
N ILE A 141 5.99 -16.95 -10.20
CA ILE A 141 7.42 -16.58 -10.20
C ILE A 141 8.09 -16.79 -8.84
N GLY A 142 7.39 -17.40 -7.91
CA GLY A 142 7.83 -17.64 -6.54
C GLY A 142 7.41 -16.52 -5.58
N ARG A 143 7.05 -16.93 -4.36
CA ARG A 143 6.53 -16.06 -3.30
C ARG A 143 7.38 -14.82 -3.04
N THR A 144 8.69 -14.99 -2.92
CA THR A 144 9.61 -13.88 -2.65
C THR A 144 9.57 -12.83 -3.76
N ARG A 145 9.56 -13.27 -5.01
CA ARG A 145 9.51 -12.35 -6.16
C ARG A 145 8.16 -11.65 -6.29
N VAL A 146 7.05 -12.36 -6.10
CA VAL A 146 5.71 -11.72 -6.10
C VAL A 146 5.64 -10.60 -5.06
N ARG A 147 6.13 -10.87 -3.85
CA ARG A 147 6.14 -9.86 -2.78
C ARG A 147 7.07 -8.68 -3.11
N ARG A 148 8.25 -8.95 -3.66
CA ARG A 148 9.19 -7.89 -4.11
C ARG A 148 8.57 -7.00 -5.18
N GLU A 149 8.02 -7.61 -6.24
CA GLU A 149 7.37 -6.86 -7.32
C GLU A 149 6.15 -6.06 -6.82
N SER A 150 5.47 -6.57 -5.81
CA SER A 150 4.39 -5.84 -5.14
C SER A 150 4.88 -4.61 -4.41
N VAL A 151 6.07 -4.65 -3.80
CA VAL A 151 6.69 -3.46 -3.19
C VAL A 151 7.03 -2.43 -4.28
N VAL A 152 7.64 -2.85 -5.38
CA VAL A 152 7.93 -1.96 -6.53
C VAL A 152 6.67 -1.24 -7.00
N GLN A 153 5.59 -2.00 -7.22
CA GLN A 153 4.31 -1.45 -7.67
C GLN A 153 3.71 -0.47 -6.66
N ALA A 154 3.73 -0.81 -5.38
CA ALA A 154 3.18 0.05 -4.33
C ALA A 154 3.92 1.39 -4.23
N LEU A 155 5.26 1.37 -4.28
CA LEU A 155 6.09 2.58 -4.26
C LEU A 155 5.82 3.46 -5.50
N ALA A 156 5.68 2.86 -6.68
CA ALA A 156 5.38 3.57 -7.92
C ALA A 156 4.00 4.27 -7.85
N MET A 157 2.99 3.61 -7.29
CA MET A 157 1.65 4.19 -7.14
C MET A 157 1.63 5.33 -6.12
N LEU A 158 2.33 5.19 -5.00
CA LEU A 158 2.48 6.26 -4.02
C LEU A 158 3.18 7.48 -4.65
N ARG A 159 4.23 7.26 -5.43
CA ARG A 159 4.95 8.33 -6.12
C ARG A 159 4.05 9.04 -7.12
N GLU A 160 3.33 8.30 -7.96
CA GLU A 160 2.38 8.88 -8.93
C GLU A 160 1.35 9.76 -8.23
N LEU A 161 0.83 9.30 -7.11
CA LEU A 161 -0.16 10.04 -6.35
C LEU A 161 0.46 11.28 -5.67
N ALA A 162 1.65 11.14 -5.09
CA ALA A 162 2.37 12.25 -4.46
C ALA A 162 2.74 13.36 -5.48
N GLU A 163 3.07 12.99 -6.71
CA GLU A 163 3.35 13.93 -7.79
C GLU A 163 2.13 14.82 -8.12
N LYS A 164 0.94 14.26 -8.02
CA LYS A 164 -0.34 14.95 -8.29
C LYS A 164 -0.85 15.79 -7.11
N GLU A 165 -0.43 15.47 -5.88
CA GLU A 165 -0.85 16.21 -4.71
C GLU A 165 -0.16 17.58 -4.60
N GLU A 166 -0.89 18.55 -4.09
CA GLU A 166 -0.33 19.85 -3.75
C GLU A 166 0.49 19.80 -2.47
N THR A 167 1.44 20.74 -2.33
CA THR A 167 2.19 20.88 -1.08
C THR A 167 1.23 21.23 0.05
N ARG A 168 1.30 20.46 1.14
CA ARG A 168 0.48 20.72 2.31
C ARG A 168 0.88 22.04 2.96
N LEU A 169 -0.05 22.97 3.03
CA LEU A 169 0.14 24.20 3.78
C LEU A 169 0.20 23.84 5.28
N THR A 170 1.24 24.34 5.98
CA THR A 170 1.23 24.28 7.44
C THR A 170 0.03 25.09 7.92
N ALA A 171 -0.87 24.46 8.69
CA ALA A 171 -1.87 25.20 9.41
C ALA A 171 -1.13 26.27 10.22
N GLY A 172 -1.40 27.54 9.94
CA GLY A 172 -0.82 28.63 10.70
C GLY A 172 -1.11 28.39 12.17
N LYS A 173 -0.09 28.46 13.02
CA LYS A 173 -0.30 28.49 14.46
C LYS A 173 -1.11 29.75 14.70
N GLY A 174 -2.41 29.57 14.87
CA GLY A 174 -3.26 30.58 15.47
C GLY A 174 -3.12 30.54 16.98
#